data_2c44133749ce44b8898f8a5b8430594a
#
_entry.id   2c44133749ce44b8898f8a5b8430594a
#
_cell.length_a   1.000
_cell.length_b   1.000
_cell.length_c   1.000
_cell.angle_alpha   90.00
_cell.angle_beta   90.00
_cell.angle_gamma   90.00
#
_symmetry.space_group_name_H-M   'P 1'
#
loop_
_entity.id
_entity.type
_entity.pdbx_description
1 polymer ?
#
loop_
_entity_poly.entity_id
_entity_poly.type
_entity_poly.pdbx_seq_one_letter_code
_entity_poly.pdbx_strand_id
1 'polypeptide(L)'
;MKYYDENVLKYIEPAIILSPSFDEWFMIVKDILLNDEFQKRKYFMHHHNLTVWDHSILVSFKAFKMAKGICADYRICAIAGLLHDFYTNAWLYSEELEHIDNGKYLKEIGVRKPLFKMHGFTHGADAAANYIKYFPELEDDRITDSIKKHMFPMTIIPPKYIEGYILTSVDKLNSIKELPSIPEMSKKVTNIIKAFLIK
;
A
#
# COMPACT_ATOMS: atom_id res chain seq x y z
N MET A 1 1.97 -1.42 31.45
CA MET A 1 2.90 -1.87 30.39
C MET A 1 2.02 -2.19 29.18
N LYS A 2 2.09 -1.39 28.12
CA LYS A 2 1.32 -1.67 26.90
C LYS A 2 1.97 -2.85 26.19
N TYR A 3 1.27 -3.97 26.14
CA TYR A 3 1.76 -5.14 25.40
C TYR A 3 1.55 -4.90 23.90
N TYR A 4 2.60 -4.54 23.22
CA TYR A 4 2.66 -4.59 21.76
C TYR A 4 3.13 -5.97 21.31
N ASP A 5 2.52 -6.51 20.26
CA ASP A 5 3.00 -7.75 19.68
C ASP A 5 4.35 -7.49 18.97
N GLU A 6 5.42 -8.09 19.50
CA GLU A 6 6.77 -7.96 18.97
C GLU A 6 6.88 -8.45 17.51
N ASN A 7 6.01 -9.41 17.12
CA ASN A 7 5.95 -9.91 15.74
C ASN A 7 5.39 -8.89 14.76
N VAL A 8 4.68 -7.87 15.24
CA VAL A 8 4.23 -6.74 14.44
C VAL A 8 5.25 -5.61 14.49
N LEU A 9 5.75 -5.28 15.69
CA LEU A 9 6.66 -4.14 15.88
C LEU A 9 7.94 -4.24 15.08
N LYS A 10 8.53 -5.42 14.95
CA LYS A 10 9.76 -5.63 14.18
C LYS A 10 9.65 -5.29 12.69
N TYR A 11 8.43 -5.19 12.16
CA TYR A 11 8.15 -4.78 10.78
C TYR A 11 7.63 -3.35 10.67
N ILE A 12 7.73 -2.54 11.73
CA ILE A 12 7.37 -1.12 11.71
C ILE A 12 8.66 -0.31 11.80
N GLU A 13 8.78 0.68 10.92
CA GLU A 13 9.95 1.56 10.89
C GLU A 13 10.20 2.22 12.25
N PRO A 14 11.44 2.20 12.79
CA PRO A 14 11.75 2.76 14.11
C PRO A 14 11.33 4.23 14.28
N ALA A 15 11.40 5.03 13.22
CA ALA A 15 10.98 6.43 13.24
C ALA A 15 9.46 6.59 13.51
N ILE A 16 8.63 5.61 13.11
CA ILE A 16 7.20 5.58 13.42
C ILE A 16 7.00 5.21 14.88
N ILE A 17 7.69 4.17 15.37
CA ILE A 17 7.59 3.68 16.77
C ILE A 17 7.99 4.77 17.76
N LEU A 18 9.03 5.54 17.45
CA LEU A 18 9.53 6.63 18.31
C LEU A 18 8.68 7.91 18.25
N SER A 19 7.68 7.97 17.39
CA SER A 19 6.80 9.14 17.28
C SER A 19 5.88 9.26 18.50
N PRO A 20 5.68 10.47 19.06
CA PRO A 20 4.70 10.70 20.12
C PRO A 20 3.26 10.30 19.75
N SER A 21 2.96 10.20 18.47
CA SER A 21 1.64 9.81 17.96
C SER A 21 1.50 8.30 17.71
N PHE A 22 2.54 7.51 17.97
CA PHE A 22 2.55 6.07 17.67
C PHE A 22 1.45 5.32 18.42
N ASP A 23 1.35 5.51 19.72
CA ASP A 23 0.39 4.79 20.57
C ASP A 23 -1.05 4.97 20.08
N GLU A 24 -1.42 6.21 19.76
CA GLU A 24 -2.78 6.54 19.32
C GLU A 24 -3.07 5.91 17.94
N TRP A 25 -2.16 6.06 17.01
CA TRP A 25 -2.28 5.43 15.68
C TRP A 25 -2.34 3.91 15.79
N PHE A 26 -1.43 3.31 16.57
CA PHE A 26 -1.36 1.85 16.72
C PHE A 26 -2.66 1.27 17.30
N MET A 27 -3.27 1.95 18.27
CA MET A 27 -4.55 1.52 18.85
C MET A 27 -5.71 1.52 17.84
N ILE A 28 -5.63 2.34 16.80
CA ILE A 28 -6.63 2.37 15.72
C ILE A 28 -6.46 1.18 14.77
N VAL A 29 -5.20 0.82 14.45
CA VAL A 29 -4.90 -0.11 13.36
C VAL A 29 -4.44 -1.49 13.81
N LYS A 30 -4.26 -1.73 15.12
CA LYS A 30 -3.66 -2.97 15.65
C LYS A 30 -4.37 -4.25 15.22
N ASP A 31 -5.70 -4.24 15.18
CA ASP A 31 -6.48 -5.44 14.85
C ASP A 31 -6.34 -5.79 13.35
N ILE A 32 -6.16 -4.76 12.50
CA ILE A 32 -5.84 -4.94 11.09
C ILE A 32 -4.41 -5.49 10.94
N LEU A 33 -3.44 -4.94 11.66
CA LEU A 33 -2.04 -5.39 11.63
C LEU A 33 -1.88 -6.85 12.11
N LEU A 34 -2.76 -7.32 13.00
CA LEU A 34 -2.77 -8.70 13.50
C LEU A 34 -3.57 -9.66 12.62
N ASN A 35 -4.32 -9.19 11.64
CA ASN A 35 -5.11 -10.04 10.76
C ASN A 35 -4.23 -10.85 9.81
N ASP A 36 -4.41 -12.18 9.78
CA ASP A 36 -3.58 -13.11 8.99
C ASP A 36 -3.58 -12.78 7.49
N GLU A 37 -4.73 -12.34 6.95
CA GLU A 37 -4.81 -11.98 5.53
C GLU A 37 -4.01 -10.70 5.25
N PHE A 38 -4.09 -9.69 6.16
CA PHE A 38 -3.30 -8.47 6.02
C PHE A 38 -1.79 -8.76 6.16
N GLN A 39 -1.40 -9.68 7.04
CA GLN A 39 -0.01 -10.10 7.25
C GLN A 39 0.67 -10.59 5.95
N LYS A 40 -0.06 -11.16 5.01
CA LYS A 40 0.49 -11.59 3.71
C LYS A 40 1.10 -10.45 2.90
N ARG A 41 0.76 -9.20 3.19
CA ARG A 41 1.31 -8.00 2.52
C ARG A 41 2.81 -7.80 2.81
N LYS A 42 3.36 -8.47 3.81
CA LYS A 42 4.81 -8.54 4.07
C LYS A 42 5.59 -9.21 2.94
N TYR A 43 4.91 -10.03 2.14
CA TYR A 43 5.51 -10.78 1.04
C TYR A 43 5.19 -10.18 -0.33
N PHE A 44 4.30 -9.20 -0.42
CA PHE A 44 3.95 -8.55 -1.67
C PHE A 44 4.89 -7.37 -1.89
N MET A 45 5.71 -7.44 -2.96
CA MET A 45 6.60 -6.34 -3.32
C MET A 45 5.81 -5.19 -3.91
N HIS A 46 6.04 -3.98 -3.41
CA HIS A 46 5.44 -2.75 -3.93
C HIS A 46 6.36 -2.09 -4.96
N HIS A 47 7.45 -1.48 -4.51
CA HIS A 47 8.47 -0.88 -5.37
C HIS A 47 9.86 -1.19 -4.81
N HIS A 48 10.80 -1.56 -5.70
CA HIS A 48 12.19 -1.86 -5.35
C HIS A 48 12.32 -2.84 -4.17
N ASN A 49 12.70 -2.34 -3.00
CA ASN A 49 12.97 -3.13 -1.80
C ASN A 49 11.89 -2.95 -0.72
N LEU A 50 10.75 -2.32 -1.04
CA LEU A 50 9.65 -2.11 -0.11
C LEU A 50 8.53 -3.09 -0.39
N THR A 51 7.96 -3.65 0.67
CA THR A 51 6.76 -4.47 0.60
C THR A 51 5.51 -3.60 0.62
N VAL A 52 4.37 -4.17 0.21
CA VAL A 52 3.06 -3.51 0.39
C VAL A 52 2.77 -3.23 1.86
N TRP A 53 3.27 -4.08 2.77
CA TRP A 53 3.20 -3.86 4.21
C TRP A 53 3.91 -2.58 4.63
N ASP A 54 5.18 -2.40 4.24
CA ASP A 54 5.98 -1.23 4.60
C ASP A 54 5.36 0.06 4.06
N HIS A 55 4.96 0.05 2.80
CA HIS A 55 4.28 1.16 2.14
C HIS A 55 2.97 1.52 2.85
N SER A 56 2.11 0.53 3.09
CA SER A 56 0.80 0.74 3.73
C SER A 56 0.92 1.31 5.15
N ILE A 57 1.88 0.84 5.95
CA ILE A 57 2.14 1.39 7.29
C ILE A 57 2.57 2.86 7.19
N LEU A 58 3.49 3.17 6.29
CA LEU A 58 3.99 4.53 6.12
C LEU A 58 2.89 5.49 5.65
N VAL A 59 2.08 5.07 4.67
CA VAL A 59 0.93 5.85 4.17
C VAL A 59 -0.10 6.06 5.27
N SER A 60 -0.47 4.99 5.98
CA SER A 60 -1.41 5.04 7.11
C SER A 60 -0.99 6.04 8.18
N PHE A 61 0.25 5.93 8.64
CA PHE A 61 0.76 6.81 9.70
C PHE A 61 0.85 8.28 9.26
N LYS A 62 1.29 8.53 8.03
CA LYS A 62 1.36 9.91 7.49
C LYS A 62 -0.02 10.51 7.24
N ALA A 63 -0.97 9.72 6.71
CA ALA A 63 -2.34 10.17 6.49
C ALA A 63 -3.04 10.49 7.83
N PHE A 64 -2.85 9.64 8.85
CA PHE A 64 -3.28 9.91 10.22
C PHE A 64 -2.74 11.25 10.75
N LYS A 65 -1.44 11.49 10.64
CA LYS A 65 -0.82 12.74 11.10
C LYS A 65 -1.32 13.97 10.34
N MET A 66 -1.44 13.85 9.02
CA MET A 66 -1.94 14.93 8.17
C MET A 66 -3.38 15.29 8.53
N ALA A 67 -4.24 14.28 8.69
CA ALA A 67 -5.64 14.49 9.08
C ALA A 67 -5.78 15.19 10.43
N LYS A 68 -4.98 14.79 11.43
CA LYS A 68 -4.95 15.49 12.73
C LYS A 68 -4.54 16.96 12.58
N GLY A 69 -3.60 17.26 11.71
CA GLY A 69 -3.11 18.64 11.50
C GLY A 69 -4.14 19.57 10.87
N ILE A 70 -5.14 19.04 10.18
CA ILE A 70 -6.19 19.82 9.50
C ILE A 70 -7.60 19.55 10.03
N CYS A 71 -7.71 18.89 11.20
CA CYS A 71 -8.99 18.55 11.85
C CYS A 71 -9.93 17.67 10.97
N ALA A 72 -9.39 16.83 10.07
CA ALA A 72 -10.13 15.79 9.39
C ALA A 72 -10.20 14.51 10.24
N ASP A 73 -11.01 13.52 9.84
CA ASP A 73 -11.13 12.29 10.61
C ASP A 73 -9.88 11.40 10.44
N TYR A 74 -8.98 11.52 11.41
CA TYR A 74 -7.71 10.81 11.42
C TYR A 74 -7.86 9.29 11.58
N ARG A 75 -8.97 8.80 12.17
CA ARG A 75 -9.24 7.36 12.29
C ARG A 75 -9.53 6.76 10.91
N ILE A 76 -10.39 7.42 10.14
CA ILE A 76 -10.70 7.06 8.76
C ILE A 76 -9.40 7.06 7.93
N CYS A 77 -8.60 8.12 8.04
CA CYS A 77 -7.34 8.22 7.31
C CYS A 77 -6.33 7.13 7.67
N ALA A 78 -6.24 6.75 8.97
CA ALA A 78 -5.37 5.67 9.42
C ALA A 78 -5.78 4.32 8.81
N ILE A 79 -7.07 3.97 8.90
CA ILE A 79 -7.61 2.71 8.39
C ILE A 79 -7.54 2.66 6.87
N ALA A 80 -8.03 3.68 6.19
CA ALA A 80 -8.00 3.76 4.73
C ALA A 80 -6.56 3.74 4.20
N GLY A 81 -5.63 4.44 4.86
CA GLY A 81 -4.22 4.44 4.50
C GLY A 81 -3.55 3.08 4.70
N LEU A 82 -3.96 2.28 5.70
CA LEU A 82 -3.44 0.95 5.89
C LEU A 82 -3.98 -0.05 4.85
N LEU A 83 -5.23 0.12 4.43
CA LEU A 83 -5.94 -0.83 3.58
C LEU A 83 -6.04 -0.42 2.11
N HIS A 84 -5.45 0.72 1.67
CA HIS A 84 -5.59 1.19 0.29
C HIS A 84 -5.04 0.21 -0.75
N ASP A 85 -3.98 -0.52 -0.38
CA ASP A 85 -3.32 -1.55 -1.20
C ASP A 85 -3.60 -2.98 -0.70
N PHE A 86 -4.75 -3.19 -0.07
CA PHE A 86 -5.18 -4.50 0.42
C PHE A 86 -5.80 -5.36 -0.69
N TYR A 87 -5.14 -5.46 -1.85
CA TYR A 87 -5.58 -6.28 -2.99
C TYR A 87 -5.24 -7.77 -2.79
N THR A 88 -5.98 -8.66 -3.49
CA THR A 88 -5.91 -10.12 -3.29
C THR A 88 -4.61 -10.72 -3.86
N ASN A 89 -4.24 -10.31 -5.07
CA ASN A 89 -3.13 -10.92 -5.81
C ASN A 89 -1.99 -9.93 -5.92
N ALA A 90 -0.81 -10.31 -5.42
CA ALA A 90 0.39 -9.55 -5.67
C ALA A 90 0.68 -9.52 -7.16
N TRP A 91 1.13 -8.38 -7.66
CA TRP A 91 1.63 -8.27 -9.02
C TRP A 91 3.16 -8.45 -9.09
N LEU A 92 3.83 -8.33 -7.92
CA LEU A 92 5.23 -8.66 -7.68
C LEU A 92 5.32 -9.41 -6.35
N TYR A 93 6.09 -10.50 -6.32
CA TYR A 93 6.37 -11.27 -5.12
C TYR A 93 7.83 -11.12 -4.71
N SER A 94 8.12 -11.30 -3.43
CA SER A 94 9.49 -11.47 -2.95
C SER A 94 10.03 -12.86 -3.35
N GLU A 95 11.36 -12.98 -3.45
CA GLU A 95 12.02 -14.26 -3.80
C GLU A 95 11.61 -15.41 -2.86
N GLU A 96 11.28 -15.13 -1.59
CA GLU A 96 10.81 -16.14 -0.63
C GLU A 96 9.48 -16.79 -1.03
N LEU A 97 8.60 -16.09 -1.75
CA LEU A 97 7.33 -16.61 -2.22
C LEU A 97 7.41 -17.28 -3.59
N GLU A 98 8.39 -16.96 -4.40
CA GLU A 98 8.62 -17.64 -5.67
C GLU A 98 8.82 -19.16 -5.49
N HIS A 99 9.39 -19.57 -4.34
CA HIS A 99 9.58 -20.99 -3.99
C HIS A 99 8.30 -21.68 -3.48
N ILE A 100 7.31 -20.92 -2.96
CA ILE A 100 6.09 -21.49 -2.38
C ILE A 100 4.98 -21.65 -3.41
N ASP A 101 4.93 -20.83 -4.44
CA ASP A 101 3.74 -20.69 -5.31
C ASP A 101 3.92 -21.27 -6.73
N ASN A 102 4.90 -22.13 -6.96
CA ASN A 102 5.11 -22.90 -8.21
C ASN A 102 4.95 -22.11 -9.53
N GLY A 103 5.30 -20.84 -9.55
CA GLY A 103 5.33 -20.04 -10.78
C GLY A 103 3.97 -19.69 -11.38
N LYS A 104 2.86 -19.94 -10.68
CA LYS A 104 1.51 -19.66 -11.18
C LYS A 104 1.27 -18.17 -11.43
N TYR A 105 1.90 -17.30 -10.63
CA TYR A 105 1.75 -15.84 -10.73
C TYR A 105 2.71 -15.20 -11.74
N LEU A 106 3.88 -15.75 -11.96
CA LEU A 106 4.84 -15.23 -12.95
C LEU A 106 4.31 -15.33 -14.40
N LYS A 107 3.44 -16.29 -14.70
CA LYS A 107 2.81 -16.42 -16.02
C LYS A 107 1.78 -15.33 -16.33
N GLU A 108 1.14 -14.74 -15.33
CA GLU A 108 0.16 -13.66 -15.52
C GLU A 108 0.83 -12.29 -15.72
N ILE A 109 2.04 -12.08 -15.23
CA ILE A 109 2.81 -10.83 -15.38
C ILE A 109 3.21 -10.58 -16.85
N GLY A 110 3.38 -11.64 -17.64
CA GLY A 110 3.75 -11.56 -19.07
C GLY A 110 2.62 -11.22 -20.03
N VAL A 111 1.37 -11.19 -19.59
CA VAL A 111 0.22 -10.91 -20.46
C VAL A 111 -0.04 -9.42 -20.53
N ARG A 112 0.07 -8.82 -21.73
CA ARG A 112 -0.36 -7.43 -21.98
C ARG A 112 -1.86 -7.31 -21.72
N LYS A 113 -2.23 -6.80 -20.53
CA LYS A 113 -3.62 -6.46 -20.19
C LYS A 113 -3.99 -5.13 -20.86
N PRO A 114 -5.24 -4.95 -21.31
CA PRO A 114 -5.73 -3.62 -21.72
C PRO A 114 -5.49 -2.60 -20.60
N LEU A 115 -5.19 -1.34 -20.97
CA LEU A 115 -4.81 -0.27 -20.05
C LEU A 115 -5.70 -0.22 -18.78
N PHE A 116 -7.03 -0.27 -18.97
CA PHE A 116 -8.01 -0.22 -17.87
C PHE A 116 -8.09 -1.51 -17.01
N LYS A 117 -7.43 -2.59 -17.42
CA LYS A 117 -7.29 -3.83 -16.66
C LYS A 117 -5.90 -3.98 -16.04
N MET A 118 -5.04 -2.99 -16.21
CA MET A 118 -3.74 -2.98 -15.53
C MET A 118 -3.94 -2.75 -14.04
N HIS A 119 -3.07 -3.34 -13.24
CA HIS A 119 -3.11 -3.28 -11.77
C HIS A 119 -3.34 -1.86 -11.23
N GLY A 120 -2.64 -0.86 -11.75
CA GLY A 120 -2.80 0.54 -11.34
C GLY A 120 -4.22 1.13 -11.45
N PHE A 121 -5.11 0.52 -12.27
CA PHE A 121 -6.50 0.99 -12.43
C PHE A 121 -7.51 0.14 -11.64
N THR A 122 -7.16 -1.07 -11.23
CA THR A 122 -8.10 -2.04 -10.65
C THR A 122 -7.88 -2.28 -9.16
N HIS A 123 -6.63 -2.14 -8.67
CA HIS A 123 -6.29 -2.54 -7.30
C HIS A 123 -7.06 -1.79 -6.22
N GLY A 124 -7.42 -0.52 -6.42
CA GLY A 124 -8.24 0.22 -5.45
C GLY A 124 -9.64 -0.37 -5.27
N ALA A 125 -10.26 -0.88 -6.35
CA ALA A 125 -11.53 -1.57 -6.26
C ALA A 125 -11.39 -2.95 -5.59
N ASP A 126 -10.31 -3.69 -5.90
CA ASP A 126 -10.01 -4.97 -5.28
C ASP A 126 -9.71 -4.80 -3.78
N ALA A 127 -8.92 -3.78 -3.42
CA ALA A 127 -8.62 -3.46 -2.03
C ALA A 127 -9.88 -3.08 -1.23
N ALA A 128 -10.79 -2.29 -1.81
CA ALA A 128 -12.06 -1.94 -1.18
C ALA A 128 -12.96 -3.17 -0.98
N ALA A 129 -13.01 -4.08 -1.95
CA ALA A 129 -13.77 -5.33 -1.81
C ALA A 129 -13.20 -6.23 -0.71
N ASN A 130 -11.87 -6.34 -0.62
CA ASN A 130 -11.23 -7.08 0.45
C ASN A 130 -11.43 -6.42 1.83
N TYR A 131 -11.35 -5.10 1.91
CA TYR A 131 -11.65 -4.38 3.15
C TYR A 131 -13.02 -4.76 3.69
N ILE A 132 -14.08 -4.67 2.89
CA ILE A 132 -15.44 -5.04 3.30
C ILE A 132 -15.53 -6.53 3.69
N LYS A 133 -14.84 -7.41 2.96
CA LYS A 133 -14.85 -8.86 3.21
C LYS A 133 -14.18 -9.25 4.52
N TYR A 134 -13.02 -8.66 4.84
CA TYR A 134 -12.18 -9.09 5.96
C TYR A 134 -12.35 -8.24 7.22
N PHE A 135 -12.95 -7.06 7.10
CA PHE A 135 -13.18 -6.12 8.21
C PHE A 135 -14.59 -5.51 8.15
N PRO A 136 -15.65 -6.34 8.09
CA PRO A 136 -17.03 -5.84 7.99
C PRO A 136 -17.45 -4.97 9.18
N GLU A 137 -16.84 -5.19 10.35
CA GLU A 137 -17.08 -4.40 11.58
C GLU A 137 -16.52 -2.97 11.50
N LEU A 138 -15.63 -2.71 10.54
CA LEU A 138 -15.06 -1.38 10.28
C LEU A 138 -15.71 -0.68 9.09
N GLU A 139 -16.79 -1.25 8.51
CA GLU A 139 -17.40 -0.74 7.28
C GLU A 139 -17.87 0.71 7.46
N ASP A 140 -17.31 1.59 6.62
CA ASP A 140 -17.64 3.02 6.55
C ASP A 140 -17.49 3.48 5.09
N ASP A 141 -18.51 4.21 4.60
CA ASP A 141 -18.54 4.72 3.22
C ASP A 141 -17.33 5.60 2.89
N ARG A 142 -16.80 6.34 3.88
CA ARG A 142 -15.63 7.21 3.70
C ARG A 142 -14.35 6.40 3.52
N ILE A 143 -14.21 5.29 4.26
CA ILE A 143 -13.09 4.35 4.09
C ILE A 143 -13.17 3.70 2.72
N THR A 144 -14.35 3.16 2.37
CA THR A 144 -14.59 2.49 1.08
C THR A 144 -14.30 3.42 -0.10
N ASP A 145 -14.83 4.65 -0.07
CA ASP A 145 -14.62 5.65 -1.12
C ASP A 145 -13.14 6.05 -1.22
N SER A 146 -12.47 6.26 -0.07
CA SER A 146 -11.06 6.63 -0.02
C SER A 146 -10.17 5.54 -0.62
N ILE A 147 -10.37 4.27 -0.22
CA ILE A 147 -9.62 3.14 -0.76
C ILE A 147 -9.88 2.99 -2.26
N LYS A 148 -11.14 2.97 -2.67
CA LYS A 148 -11.52 2.74 -4.07
C LYS A 148 -10.98 3.79 -5.03
N LYS A 149 -10.82 5.03 -4.57
CA LYS A 149 -10.50 6.18 -5.42
C LYS A 149 -9.11 6.79 -5.19
N HIS A 150 -8.25 6.16 -4.35
CA HIS A 150 -6.94 6.70 -4.02
C HIS A 150 -6.04 6.90 -5.26
N MET A 151 -6.31 6.19 -6.35
CA MET A 151 -5.56 6.33 -7.61
C MET A 151 -5.92 7.57 -8.44
N PHE A 152 -6.82 8.44 -7.97
CA PHE A 152 -7.06 9.73 -8.60
C PHE A 152 -5.75 10.58 -8.66
N PRO A 153 -5.45 11.32 -9.75
CA PRO A 153 -6.22 11.51 -10.99
C PRO A 153 -6.00 10.45 -12.08
N MET A 154 -5.20 9.39 -11.83
CA MET A 154 -5.02 8.32 -12.82
C MET A 154 -6.35 7.61 -13.11
N THR A 155 -7.18 7.40 -12.10
CA THR A 155 -8.61 7.10 -12.26
C THR A 155 -9.38 8.41 -12.31
N ILE A 156 -10.37 8.52 -13.22
CA ILE A 156 -11.04 9.79 -13.54
C ILE A 156 -11.94 10.28 -12.39
N ILE A 157 -12.48 9.37 -11.57
CA ILE A 157 -13.47 9.68 -10.53
C ILE A 157 -12.75 10.12 -9.25
N PRO A 158 -12.89 11.38 -8.80
CA PRO A 158 -12.25 11.86 -7.59
C PRO A 158 -12.89 11.28 -6.32
N PRO A 159 -12.16 11.26 -5.18
CA PRO A 159 -12.72 10.98 -3.87
C PRO A 159 -13.88 11.93 -3.54
N LYS A 160 -14.87 11.42 -2.81
CA LYS A 160 -16.03 12.21 -2.36
C LYS A 160 -15.72 12.97 -1.05
N TYR A 161 -14.86 12.41 -0.22
CA TYR A 161 -14.57 12.90 1.13
C TYR A 161 -13.15 13.44 1.23
N ILE A 162 -12.90 14.33 2.19
CA ILE A 162 -11.58 14.95 2.42
C ILE A 162 -10.51 13.89 2.76
N GLU A 163 -10.89 12.84 3.47
CA GLU A 163 -10.01 11.74 3.84
C GLU A 163 -9.43 11.03 2.61
N GLY A 164 -10.22 10.87 1.55
CA GLY A 164 -9.77 10.31 0.28
C GLY A 164 -8.74 11.19 -0.43
N TYR A 165 -8.87 12.52 -0.36
CA TYR A 165 -7.86 13.44 -0.89
C TYR A 165 -6.58 13.41 -0.07
N ILE A 166 -6.68 13.32 1.26
CA ILE A 166 -5.52 13.14 2.16
C ILE A 166 -4.79 11.86 1.80
N LEU A 167 -5.51 10.74 1.71
CA LEU A 167 -4.94 9.45 1.34
C LEU A 167 -4.23 9.51 -0.02
N THR A 168 -4.92 9.99 -1.06
CA THR A 168 -4.36 10.15 -2.41
C THR A 168 -3.08 10.99 -2.40
N SER A 169 -3.08 12.11 -1.68
CA SER A 169 -1.92 13.01 -1.62
C SER A 169 -0.73 12.34 -0.92
N VAL A 170 -0.96 11.69 0.20
CA VAL A 170 0.08 11.01 0.98
C VAL A 170 0.65 9.82 0.21
N ASP A 171 -0.18 9.00 -0.39
CA ASP A 171 0.22 7.86 -1.22
C ASP A 171 1.12 8.32 -2.38
N LYS A 172 0.68 9.29 -3.18
CA LYS A 172 1.45 9.83 -4.32
C LYS A 172 2.80 10.42 -3.88
N LEU A 173 2.84 11.19 -2.78
CA LEU A 173 4.07 11.76 -2.26
C LEU A 173 5.07 10.69 -1.79
N ASN A 174 4.58 9.57 -1.22
CA ASN A 174 5.45 8.46 -0.85
C ASN A 174 5.93 7.70 -2.08
N SER A 175 5.04 7.35 -3.01
CA SER A 175 5.40 6.65 -4.25
C SER A 175 6.46 7.42 -5.06
N ILE A 176 6.39 8.77 -5.12
CA ILE A 176 7.43 9.59 -5.76
C ILE A 176 8.79 9.46 -5.05
N LYS A 177 8.80 9.41 -3.72
CA LYS A 177 10.05 9.24 -2.95
C LYS A 177 10.66 7.84 -3.07
N GLU A 178 9.81 6.85 -3.33
CA GLU A 178 10.20 5.46 -3.54
C GLU A 178 10.72 5.20 -4.95
N LEU A 179 10.57 6.15 -5.89
CA LEU A 179 11.14 6.04 -7.23
C LEU A 179 12.67 6.04 -7.16
N PRO A 180 13.34 5.20 -7.96
CA PRO A 180 14.80 5.20 -8.04
C PRO A 180 15.31 6.57 -8.46
N SER A 181 16.45 6.97 -7.92
CA SER A 181 17.12 8.19 -8.34
C SER A 181 17.37 8.19 -9.87
N ILE A 182 17.38 9.35 -10.50
CA ILE A 182 17.65 9.50 -11.95
C ILE A 182 18.91 8.73 -12.39
N PRO A 183 20.03 8.69 -11.62
CA PRO A 183 21.21 7.87 -11.95
C PRO A 183 20.93 6.37 -11.97
N GLU A 184 20.07 5.85 -11.10
CA GLU A 184 19.70 4.42 -11.08
C GLU A 184 18.77 4.06 -12.22
N MET A 185 17.82 4.93 -12.56
CA MET A 185 16.98 4.79 -13.76
C MET A 185 17.82 4.77 -15.04
N SER A 186 18.80 5.68 -15.15
CA SER A 186 19.71 5.73 -16.29
C SER A 186 20.52 4.44 -16.43
N LYS A 187 21.04 3.87 -15.34
CA LYS A 187 21.76 2.58 -15.35
C LYS A 187 20.86 1.43 -15.81
N LYS A 188 19.62 1.36 -15.31
CA LYS A 188 18.66 0.33 -15.75
C LYS A 188 18.34 0.43 -17.23
N VAL A 189 18.05 1.63 -17.73
CA VAL A 189 17.77 1.89 -19.16
C VAL A 189 18.99 1.54 -20.00
N THR A 190 20.19 1.94 -19.60
CA THR A 190 21.44 1.61 -20.31
C THR A 190 21.68 0.10 -20.37
N ASN A 191 21.41 -0.65 -19.29
CA ASN A 191 21.54 -2.10 -19.27
C ASN A 191 20.53 -2.81 -20.18
N ILE A 192 19.28 -2.31 -20.23
CA ILE A 192 18.25 -2.82 -21.14
C ILE A 192 18.67 -2.59 -22.60
N ILE A 193 19.16 -1.39 -22.94
CA ILE A 193 19.63 -1.06 -24.28
C ILE A 193 20.84 -1.94 -24.67
N LYS A 194 21.80 -2.13 -23.78
CA LYS A 194 22.93 -3.05 -23.99
C LYS A 194 22.49 -4.48 -24.24
N ALA A 195 21.53 -5.01 -23.46
CA ALA A 195 20.99 -6.35 -23.65
C ALA A 195 20.24 -6.51 -24.98
N PHE A 196 19.68 -5.44 -25.55
CA PHE A 196 19.04 -5.44 -26.87
C PHE A 196 20.03 -5.36 -28.04
N LEU A 197 21.19 -4.71 -27.84
CA LEU A 197 22.21 -4.53 -28.88
C LEU A 197 23.20 -5.71 -28.99
N ILE A 198 23.19 -6.64 -28.03
CA ILE A 198 24.09 -7.84 -28.01
C ILE A 198 23.37 -9.09 -28.58
N LYS A 199 22.13 -8.95 -29.03
CA LYS A 199 21.41 -9.96 -29.83
C LYS A 199 21.38 -9.56 -31.29
#